data_f81cd3b438cbf40a6a8f6db6f21ffe09
#
_entry.id   f81cd3b438cbf40a6a8f6db6f21ffe09
#
_cell.length_a   1.000
_cell.length_b   1.000
_cell.length_c   1.000
_cell.angle_alpha   90.00
_cell.angle_beta   90.00
_cell.angle_gamma   90.00
#
_symmetry.space_group_name_H-M   'P 1'
#
loop_
_entity.id
_entity.type
_entity.pdbx_description
1 polymer ?
#
loop_
_entity_poly.entity_id
_entity_poly.type
_entity_poly.pdbx_seq_one_letter_code
_entity_poly.pdbx_strand_id
1 'polypeptide(L)'
;MERSVIVIPKELTDLNTYINAERRHRMQGAKIKKRETNICMVYLKQAVNKGFEIGHDQYPLHIIFKWYAKDGRKDLDNIAYAKKYIMDAMQKVELIENDGYKQVQRYTDVYLVDKEKPRVEIEIRSMSDGA
;
A
#
# COMPACT_ATOMS: atom_id res chain seq x y z
N MET A 1 -9.99 -13.41 12.24
CA MET A 1 -10.12 -12.61 11.00
C MET A 1 -9.81 -13.49 9.82
N GLU A 2 -10.71 -13.57 8.89
CA GLU A 2 -10.43 -14.25 7.66
C GLU A 2 -9.34 -13.53 6.88
N ARG A 3 -8.52 -14.30 6.20
CA ARG A 3 -7.52 -13.72 5.33
C ARG A 3 -8.19 -13.05 4.16
N SER A 4 -8.22 -11.75 4.18
CA SER A 4 -8.71 -10.97 3.08
C SER A 4 -7.55 -10.27 2.41
N VAL A 5 -7.48 -10.40 1.11
CA VAL A 5 -6.49 -9.69 0.30
C VAL A 5 -7.17 -8.48 -0.29
N ILE A 6 -6.58 -7.32 -0.08
CA ILE A 6 -7.04 -6.08 -0.72
C ILE A 6 -6.22 -5.88 -1.97
N VAL A 7 -6.89 -5.71 -3.11
CA VAL A 7 -6.22 -5.53 -4.40
C VAL A 7 -6.39 -4.10 -4.86
N ILE A 8 -5.27 -3.44 -5.16
CA ILE A 8 -5.25 -2.17 -5.89
C ILE A 8 -4.85 -2.51 -7.32
N PRO A 9 -5.79 -2.49 -8.28
CA PRO A 9 -5.55 -3.01 -9.64
C PRO A 9 -4.80 -2.01 -10.50
N LYS A 10 -3.65 -1.57 -10.02
CA LYS A 10 -2.82 -0.58 -10.69
C LYS A 10 -1.38 -0.73 -10.25
N GLU A 11 -0.45 -0.44 -11.16
CA GLU A 11 0.94 -0.24 -10.82
C GLU A 11 1.09 1.22 -10.35
N LEU A 12 1.36 1.40 -9.06
CA LEU A 12 1.45 2.74 -8.47
C LEU A 12 2.74 3.44 -8.89
N THR A 13 2.70 4.77 -8.86
CA THR A 13 3.84 5.60 -9.29
C THR A 13 5.06 5.33 -8.42
N ASP A 14 6.17 5.02 -9.06
CA ASP A 14 7.43 4.71 -8.40
C ASP A 14 8.18 5.96 -7.92
N LEU A 15 9.22 5.74 -7.11
CA LEU A 15 10.02 6.82 -6.52
C LEU A 15 10.69 7.69 -7.57
N ASN A 16 11.31 7.08 -8.58
CA ASN A 16 12.05 7.86 -9.59
C ASN A 16 11.12 8.77 -10.37
N THR A 17 9.94 8.29 -10.74
CA THR A 17 8.94 9.11 -11.43
C THR A 17 8.49 10.28 -10.54
N TYR A 18 8.26 10.00 -9.26
CA TYR A 18 7.89 11.02 -8.28
C TYR A 18 8.97 12.08 -8.13
N ILE A 19 10.23 11.65 -7.94
CA ILE A 19 11.36 12.57 -7.78
C ILE A 19 11.54 13.44 -9.03
N ASN A 20 11.45 12.85 -10.21
CA ASN A 20 11.62 13.60 -11.46
C ASN A 20 10.52 14.65 -11.64
N ALA A 21 9.29 14.32 -11.28
CA ALA A 21 8.19 15.27 -11.32
C ALA A 21 8.41 16.43 -10.34
N GLU A 22 8.83 16.12 -9.12
CA GLU A 22 9.09 17.10 -8.08
C GLU A 22 10.23 18.06 -8.47
N ARG A 23 11.27 17.54 -9.13
CA ARG A 23 12.39 18.35 -9.62
C ARG A 23 11.98 19.33 -10.70
N ARG A 24 11.05 18.96 -11.57
CA ARG A 24 10.52 19.88 -12.58
C ARG A 24 9.72 21.00 -11.95
N HIS A 25 8.88 20.63 -10.99
CA HIS A 25 8.04 21.58 -10.28
C HIS A 25 7.49 20.88 -9.04
N ARG A 26 7.76 21.42 -7.86
CA ARG A 26 7.35 20.75 -6.61
C ARG A 26 5.85 20.46 -6.53
N MET A 27 5.01 21.26 -7.20
CA MET A 27 3.58 21.00 -7.23
C MET A 27 3.23 19.76 -8.04
N GLN A 28 4.08 19.33 -8.98
CA GLN A 28 3.85 18.09 -9.72
C GLN A 28 4.01 16.87 -8.80
N GLY A 29 5.01 16.88 -7.92
CA GLY A 29 5.16 15.82 -6.93
C GLY A 29 3.97 15.75 -5.99
N ALA A 30 3.50 16.90 -5.51
CA ALA A 30 2.33 16.94 -4.64
C ALA A 30 1.07 16.40 -5.32
N LYS A 31 0.88 16.70 -6.60
CA LYS A 31 -0.24 16.18 -7.39
C LYS A 31 -0.19 14.66 -7.53
N ILE A 32 0.99 14.11 -7.81
CA ILE A 32 1.18 12.66 -7.93
C ILE A 32 0.83 12.00 -6.60
N LYS A 33 1.37 12.50 -5.50
CA LYS A 33 1.14 11.94 -4.17
C LYS A 33 -0.35 11.94 -3.84
N LYS A 34 -1.02 13.05 -4.08
CA LYS A 34 -2.46 13.17 -3.83
C LYS A 34 -3.27 12.20 -4.70
N ARG A 35 -2.96 12.14 -6.00
CA ARG A 35 -3.64 11.26 -6.94
C ARG A 35 -3.49 9.80 -6.54
N GLU A 36 -2.27 9.36 -6.26
CA GLU A 36 -2.00 7.96 -5.92
C GLU A 36 -2.62 7.58 -4.57
N THR A 37 -2.55 8.47 -3.59
CA THR A 37 -3.20 8.24 -2.29
C THR A 37 -4.72 8.12 -2.47
N ASN A 38 -5.33 8.98 -3.29
CA ASN A 38 -6.77 8.93 -3.54
C ASN A 38 -7.18 7.62 -4.23
N ILE A 39 -6.37 7.13 -5.18
CA ILE A 39 -6.64 5.84 -5.82
C ILE A 39 -6.63 4.72 -4.77
N CYS A 40 -5.62 4.70 -3.91
CA CYS A 40 -5.56 3.73 -2.83
C CYS A 40 -6.78 3.82 -1.92
N MET A 41 -7.21 5.04 -1.58
CA MET A 41 -8.38 5.25 -0.74
C MET A 41 -9.65 4.62 -1.34
N VAL A 42 -9.84 4.71 -2.65
CA VAL A 42 -11.02 4.13 -3.30
C VAL A 42 -11.09 2.62 -3.03
N TYR A 43 -10.00 1.90 -3.25
CA TYR A 43 -10.00 0.44 -3.09
C TYR A 43 -10.00 0.00 -1.63
N LEU A 44 -9.31 0.74 -0.76
CA LEU A 44 -9.34 0.46 0.67
C LEU A 44 -10.73 0.72 1.25
N LYS A 45 -11.40 1.79 0.81
CA LYS A 45 -12.76 2.09 1.24
C LYS A 45 -13.75 1.02 0.79
N GLN A 46 -13.58 0.49 -0.41
CA GLN A 46 -14.38 -0.64 -0.87
C GLN A 46 -14.24 -1.84 0.06
N ALA A 47 -13.01 -2.13 0.48
CA ALA A 47 -12.77 -3.23 1.42
C ALA A 47 -13.47 -2.99 2.76
N VAL A 48 -13.37 -1.78 3.30
CA VAL A 48 -14.07 -1.41 4.53
C VAL A 48 -15.57 -1.57 4.37
N ASN A 49 -16.12 -1.13 3.26
CA ASN A 49 -17.56 -1.22 2.98
C ASN A 49 -18.04 -2.68 2.86
N LYS A 50 -17.15 -3.59 2.49
CA LYS A 50 -17.45 -5.02 2.43
C LYS A 50 -17.26 -5.73 3.77
N GLY A 51 -16.96 -4.99 4.82
CA GLY A 51 -16.82 -5.54 6.16
C GLY A 51 -15.39 -5.81 6.62
N PHE A 52 -14.40 -5.44 5.83
CA PHE A 52 -13.01 -5.58 6.28
C PHE A 52 -12.77 -4.59 7.42
N GLU A 53 -12.37 -5.11 8.57
CA GLU A 53 -12.04 -4.26 9.72
C GLU A 53 -10.93 -4.90 10.54
N ILE A 54 -10.23 -4.06 11.30
CA ILE A 54 -9.15 -4.48 12.17
C ILE A 54 -9.57 -4.17 13.59
N GLY A 55 -9.73 -5.23 14.39
CA GLY A 55 -10.05 -5.08 15.80
C GLY A 55 -8.88 -4.49 16.57
N HIS A 56 -9.19 -3.74 17.62
CA HIS A 56 -8.15 -3.11 18.44
C HIS A 56 -7.16 -4.12 19.04
N ASP A 57 -7.65 -5.32 19.34
CA ASP A 57 -6.83 -6.42 19.89
C ASP A 57 -5.93 -7.09 18.85
N GLN A 58 -6.08 -6.77 17.59
CA GLN A 58 -5.25 -7.34 16.52
C GLN A 58 -3.93 -6.61 16.35
N TYR A 59 -3.80 -5.41 16.88
CA TYR A 59 -2.55 -4.65 16.82
C TYR A 59 -1.49 -5.28 17.73
N PRO A 60 -0.20 -5.17 17.39
CA PRO A 60 0.33 -4.57 16.16
C PRO A 60 0.21 -5.50 14.96
N LEU A 61 0.31 -4.92 13.78
CA LEU A 61 0.07 -5.60 12.52
C LEU A 61 1.36 -5.95 11.78
N HIS A 62 1.27 -7.01 10.98
CA HIS A 62 2.22 -7.36 9.95
C HIS A 62 1.52 -7.16 8.60
N ILE A 63 2.02 -6.27 7.77
CA ILE A 63 1.43 -5.97 6.47
C ILE A 63 2.32 -6.52 5.37
N ILE A 64 1.74 -7.33 4.49
CA ILE A 64 2.45 -7.98 3.40
C ILE A 64 1.99 -7.34 2.11
N PHE A 65 2.95 -6.83 1.33
CA PHE A 65 2.69 -6.23 0.03
C PHE A 65 3.25 -7.14 -1.05
N LYS A 66 2.40 -7.54 -1.99
CA LYS A 66 2.83 -8.22 -3.20
C LYS A 66 2.75 -7.24 -4.36
N TRP A 67 3.91 -6.87 -4.87
CA TRP A 67 4.05 -5.87 -5.91
C TRP A 67 4.17 -6.57 -7.26
N TYR A 68 3.08 -6.58 -8.02
CA TYR A 68 3.06 -7.15 -9.37
C TYR A 68 3.34 -6.05 -10.37
N ALA A 69 4.57 -6.00 -10.88
CA ALA A 69 4.99 -5.02 -11.87
C ALA A 69 4.81 -5.58 -13.29
N LYS A 70 4.72 -4.71 -14.27
CA LYS A 70 4.58 -5.12 -15.68
C LYS A 70 5.83 -5.79 -16.22
N ASP A 71 7.00 -5.50 -15.66
CA ASP A 71 8.28 -6.11 -16.01
C ASP A 71 9.26 -6.02 -14.82
N GLY A 72 10.45 -6.59 -15.00
CA GLY A 72 11.46 -6.63 -13.95
C GLY A 72 12.53 -5.54 -14.03
N ARG A 73 12.24 -4.42 -14.67
CA ARG A 73 13.25 -3.38 -14.93
C ARG A 73 13.53 -2.46 -13.75
N LYS A 74 12.56 -2.26 -12.88
CA LYS A 74 12.71 -1.31 -11.77
C LYS A 74 13.41 -1.95 -10.58
N ASP A 75 14.19 -1.16 -9.87
CA ASP A 75 14.76 -1.59 -8.60
C ASP A 75 13.66 -1.75 -7.54
N LEU A 76 13.90 -2.63 -6.58
CA LEU A 76 12.88 -2.99 -5.60
C LEU A 76 12.48 -1.82 -4.72
N ASP A 77 13.44 -1.03 -4.27
CA ASP A 77 13.15 0.15 -3.44
C ASP A 77 12.39 1.23 -4.20
N ASN A 78 12.58 1.30 -5.50
CA ASN A 78 11.87 2.20 -6.39
C ASN A 78 10.37 1.83 -6.42
N ILE A 79 10.07 0.54 -6.47
CA ILE A 79 8.70 0.02 -6.44
C ILE A 79 8.08 0.21 -5.04
N ALA A 80 8.81 -0.19 -4.01
CA ALA A 80 8.30 -0.21 -2.63
C ALA A 80 7.99 1.17 -2.06
N TYR A 81 8.53 2.24 -2.65
CA TYR A 81 8.20 3.59 -2.24
C TYR A 81 6.68 3.83 -2.24
N ALA A 82 5.96 3.20 -3.15
CA ALA A 82 4.51 3.35 -3.27
C ALA A 82 3.75 2.89 -2.02
N LYS A 83 4.40 2.15 -1.14
CA LYS A 83 3.86 1.82 0.19
C LYS A 83 3.39 3.07 0.93
N LYS A 84 4.07 4.20 0.72
CA LYS A 84 3.72 5.47 1.35
C LYS A 84 2.29 5.89 1.01
N TYR A 85 1.89 5.76 -0.26
CA TYR A 85 0.53 6.11 -0.67
C TYR A 85 -0.50 5.20 -0.01
N ILE A 86 -0.19 3.92 0.10
CA ILE A 86 -1.08 2.92 0.69
C ILE A 86 -1.25 3.17 2.19
N MET A 87 -0.15 3.39 2.90
CA MET A 87 -0.21 3.59 4.35
C MET A 87 -0.91 4.90 4.70
N ASP A 88 -0.67 5.97 3.95
CA ASP A 88 -1.39 7.23 4.14
C ASP A 88 -2.88 7.06 3.88
N ALA A 89 -3.24 6.30 2.84
CA ALA A 89 -4.64 6.03 2.51
C ALA A 89 -5.33 5.19 3.59
N MET A 90 -4.64 4.20 4.14
CA MET A 90 -5.20 3.37 5.20
C MET A 90 -5.61 4.18 6.43
N GLN A 91 -4.80 5.18 6.78
CA GLN A 91 -5.14 6.08 7.87
C GLN A 91 -6.31 6.98 7.52
N LYS A 92 -6.33 7.53 6.31
CA LYS A 92 -7.39 8.45 5.88
C LYS A 92 -8.76 7.80 5.80
N VAL A 93 -8.82 6.53 5.42
CA VAL A 93 -10.10 5.79 5.41
C VAL A 93 -10.40 5.12 6.75
N GLU A 94 -9.55 5.36 7.74
CA GLU A 94 -9.71 4.82 9.10
C GLU A 94 -9.69 3.29 9.16
N LEU A 95 -8.97 2.66 8.24
CA LEU A 95 -8.76 1.21 8.31
C LEU A 95 -7.80 0.87 9.45
N ILE A 96 -6.78 1.71 9.65
CA ILE A 96 -5.87 1.62 10.79
C ILE A 96 -5.89 2.94 11.55
N GLU A 97 -5.64 2.87 12.86
CA GLU A 97 -5.66 4.06 13.71
C GLU A 97 -4.49 4.99 13.42
N ASN A 98 -3.32 4.41 13.17
CA ASN A 98 -2.07 5.12 12.91
C ASN A 98 -1.09 4.12 12.30
N ASP A 99 0.07 4.57 11.85
CA ASP A 99 1.10 3.71 11.28
C ASP A 99 2.37 3.61 12.14
N GLY A 100 2.29 4.02 13.41
CA GLY A 100 3.41 3.93 14.35
C GLY A 100 3.63 2.50 14.86
N TYR A 101 4.61 2.34 15.76
CA TYR A 101 4.99 1.02 16.31
C TYR A 101 3.86 0.30 17.02
N LYS A 102 2.90 1.03 17.59
CA LYS A 102 1.76 0.41 18.27
C LYS A 102 0.83 -0.27 17.29
N GLN A 103 0.77 0.20 16.07
CA GLN A 103 -0.14 -0.29 15.05
C GLN A 103 0.52 -1.20 14.05
N VAL A 104 1.73 -0.88 13.58
CA VAL A 104 2.42 -1.66 12.55
C VAL A 104 3.86 -1.89 12.97
N GLN A 105 4.26 -3.16 13.07
CA GLN A 105 5.62 -3.51 13.47
C GLN A 105 6.40 -4.25 12.40
N ARG A 106 5.74 -4.70 11.33
CA ARG A 106 6.44 -5.48 10.32
C ARG A 106 5.84 -5.24 8.94
N TYR A 107 6.72 -5.03 7.97
CA TYR A 107 6.37 -5.07 6.56
C TYR A 107 7.08 -6.24 5.90
N THR A 108 6.40 -6.90 4.96
CA THR A 108 7.02 -7.86 4.05
C THR A 108 6.68 -7.43 2.63
N ASP A 109 7.70 -7.34 1.80
CA ASP A 109 7.53 -6.98 0.39
C ASP A 109 7.94 -8.17 -0.48
N VAL A 110 7.06 -8.56 -1.38
CA VAL A 110 7.32 -9.62 -2.36
C VAL A 110 7.15 -8.99 -3.74
N TYR A 111 8.13 -9.20 -4.61
CA TYR A 111 8.17 -8.57 -5.94
C TYR A 111 7.96 -9.63 -7.00
N LEU A 112 6.96 -9.40 -7.84
CA LEU A 112 6.49 -10.33 -8.85
C LEU A 112 6.28 -9.59 -10.16
N VAL A 113 6.18 -10.32 -11.25
CA VAL A 113 5.92 -9.74 -12.56
C VAL A 113 4.60 -10.29 -13.07
N ASP A 114 3.70 -9.40 -13.49
CA ASP A 114 2.48 -9.76 -14.19
C ASP A 114 2.23 -8.68 -15.25
N LYS A 115 2.63 -8.99 -16.48
CA LYS A 115 2.56 -8.05 -17.58
C LYS A 115 1.13 -7.63 -17.91
N GLU A 116 0.17 -8.53 -17.74
CA GLU A 116 -1.21 -8.26 -18.13
C GLU A 116 -2.00 -7.50 -17.06
N LYS A 117 -1.72 -7.78 -15.79
CA LYS A 117 -2.44 -7.17 -14.68
C LYS A 117 -1.50 -6.71 -13.59
N PRO A 118 -0.71 -5.66 -13.85
CA PRO A 118 0.10 -5.06 -12.79
C PRO A 118 -0.80 -4.55 -11.68
N ARG A 119 -0.42 -4.83 -10.44
CA ARG A 119 -1.26 -4.51 -9.29
C ARG A 119 -0.48 -4.60 -7.99
N VAL A 120 -1.12 -4.19 -6.91
CA VAL A 120 -0.61 -4.45 -5.55
C VAL A 120 -1.64 -5.29 -4.82
N GLU A 121 -1.20 -6.37 -4.19
CA GLU A 121 -2.04 -7.15 -3.29
C GLU A 121 -1.54 -6.95 -1.87
N ILE A 122 -2.46 -6.66 -0.97
CA ILE A 122 -2.14 -6.31 0.42
C ILE A 122 -2.80 -7.32 1.34
N GLU A 123 -2.00 -7.98 2.17
CA GLU A 123 -2.49 -8.88 3.19
C GLU A 123 -2.14 -8.31 4.55
N ILE A 124 -3.10 -8.29 5.47
CA ILE A 124 -2.91 -7.74 6.80
C ILE A 124 -3.07 -8.88 7.81
N ARG A 125 -2.08 -9.03 8.68
CA ARG A 125 -2.08 -10.05 9.73
C ARG A 125 -1.81 -9.40 11.08
N SER A 126 -2.34 -10.01 12.13
CA SER A 126 -1.94 -9.65 13.48
C SER A 126 -0.61 -10.30 13.83
N MET A 127 0.29 -9.56 14.46
CA MET A 127 1.55 -10.13 14.97
C MET A 127 1.29 -11.15 16.07
N SER A 128 0.17 -11.01 16.79
CA SER A 128 -0.20 -11.92 17.85
C SER A 128 -0.69 -13.28 17.34
N ASP A 129 -0.94 -13.42 16.04
CA ASP A 129 -1.36 -14.70 15.45
C ASP A 129 -0.19 -15.65 15.18
N GLY A 130 0.93 -15.37 15.76
CA GLY A 130 2.08 -16.28 15.78
C GLY A 130 2.70 -16.49 14.43
N ALA A 131 3.14 -15.52 13.80
CA ALA A 131 3.68 -15.81 12.56
C ALA A 131 5.00 -16.23 12.23
#